data_ea77387c5ca7b0b6f79325bbaef1700c
#
_entry.id   ea77387c5ca7b0b6f79325bbaef1700c
#
_cell.length_a   1.000
_cell.length_b   1.000
_cell.length_c   1.000
_cell.angle_alpha   90.00
_cell.angle_beta   90.00
_cell.angle_gamma   90.00
#
_symmetry.space_group_name_H-M   'P 1'
#
loop_
_entity.id
_entity.type
_entity.pdbx_description
1 polymer ?
#
loop_
_entity_poly.entity_id
_entity_poly.type
_entity_poly.pdbx_seq_one_letter_code
_entity_poly.pdbx_strand_id
1 'polypeptide(L)'
;QELFRFGYFPNVSNLQVLIDLVGEQNIRQQDLLYTKVIEDSLCPRSINFCYFEDYPLVLPFRDTYGRVVGLVGRTLLNDEDRSIKKISKYKNTKDFKKGQFLFGLYENKQSIIDQGCVYVVEGQFDVIKAVEKGFTNIIALGTSSMTAYQFSVISRYTNNINLLLDNDEAGEKGRKLIISKFGKFANIQNFYLPESYKDIDEYLTKSGDEFVSFIVKG
;
A
#
# COMPACT_ATOMS: atom_id res chain seq x y z
N GLN A 1 -6.93 5.76 10.41
CA GLN A 1 -7.36 6.57 9.25
C GLN A 1 -6.57 7.88 9.16
N GLU A 2 -6.44 8.63 10.24
CA GLU A 2 -5.77 9.94 10.25
C GLU A 2 -4.30 9.87 9.82
N LEU A 3 -3.54 8.89 10.30
CA LEU A 3 -2.10 8.76 10.00
C LEU A 3 -1.86 8.53 8.50
N PHE A 4 -2.53 7.56 7.90
CA PHE A 4 -2.34 7.20 6.49
C PHE A 4 -3.23 8.01 5.54
N ARG A 5 -4.21 8.74 6.05
CA ARG A 5 -5.17 9.56 5.30
C ARG A 5 -5.85 8.81 4.15
N PHE A 6 -6.12 7.53 4.34
CA PHE A 6 -6.93 6.80 3.37
C PHE A 6 -8.39 7.20 3.49
N GLY A 7 -9.10 7.17 2.37
CA GLY A 7 -10.48 7.59 2.28
C GLY A 7 -11.36 6.59 1.55
N TYR A 8 -12.65 6.78 1.75
CA TYR A 8 -13.68 6.12 0.96
C TYR A 8 -14.07 7.02 -0.21
N PHE A 9 -13.93 6.50 -1.44
CA PHE A 9 -14.39 7.16 -2.63
C PHE A 9 -15.83 6.71 -2.89
N PRO A 10 -16.83 7.58 -2.77
CA PRO A 10 -18.22 7.19 -2.99
C PRO A 10 -18.41 6.75 -4.45
N ASN A 11 -19.18 5.68 -4.64
CA ASN A 11 -19.64 5.30 -5.99
C ASN A 11 -20.67 6.35 -6.44
N VAL A 12 -20.17 7.42 -7.05
CA VAL A 12 -21.00 8.49 -7.58
C VAL A 12 -21.20 8.25 -9.06
N SER A 13 -22.41 7.85 -9.40
CA SER A 13 -22.88 7.77 -10.77
C SER A 13 -23.02 9.16 -11.44
N ASN A 14 -22.86 10.24 -10.67
CA ASN A 14 -22.99 11.61 -11.12
C ASN A 14 -21.77 12.42 -10.73
N LEU A 15 -21.00 12.86 -11.74
CA LEU A 15 -19.84 13.73 -11.59
C LEU A 15 -20.16 15.01 -10.81
N GLN A 16 -21.37 15.56 -10.94
CA GLN A 16 -21.75 16.78 -10.25
C GLN A 16 -21.71 16.60 -8.72
N VAL A 17 -22.18 15.46 -8.22
CA VAL A 17 -22.09 15.15 -6.77
C VAL A 17 -20.65 15.12 -6.28
N LEU A 18 -19.72 14.59 -7.10
CA LEU A 18 -18.29 14.61 -6.75
C LEU A 18 -17.75 16.06 -6.77
N ILE A 19 -18.10 16.84 -7.78
CA ILE A 19 -17.67 18.25 -7.89
C ILE A 19 -18.19 19.05 -6.69
N ASP A 20 -19.42 18.84 -6.29
CA ASP A 20 -20.02 19.54 -5.16
C ASP A 20 -19.31 19.16 -3.84
N LEU A 21 -19.08 17.86 -3.62
CA LEU A 21 -18.36 17.35 -2.45
C LEU A 21 -16.92 17.91 -2.34
N VAL A 22 -16.19 17.99 -3.46
CA VAL A 22 -14.82 18.52 -3.44
C VAL A 22 -14.79 20.04 -3.51
N GLY A 23 -15.83 20.67 -4.05
CA GLY A 23 -16.01 22.14 -4.03
C GLY A 23 -16.13 22.68 -2.63
N GLU A 24 -16.82 21.98 -1.73
CA GLU A 24 -16.87 22.26 -0.28
C GLU A 24 -15.49 22.27 0.38
N GLN A 25 -14.52 21.56 -0.18
CA GLN A 25 -13.12 21.48 0.28
C GLN A 25 -12.20 22.44 -0.50
N ASN A 26 -12.74 23.37 -1.30
CA ASN A 26 -11.99 24.26 -2.18
C ASN A 26 -11.09 23.55 -3.21
N ILE A 27 -11.44 22.34 -3.61
CA ILE A 27 -10.74 21.58 -4.64
C ILE A 27 -11.44 21.85 -5.98
N ARG A 28 -10.67 22.32 -6.97
CA ARG A 28 -11.23 22.65 -8.30
C ARG A 28 -11.34 21.40 -9.16
N GLN A 29 -12.31 21.37 -10.08
CA GLN A 29 -12.43 20.29 -11.07
C GLN A 29 -11.13 20.06 -11.84
N GLN A 30 -10.39 21.13 -12.17
CA GLN A 30 -9.09 21.04 -12.83
C GLN A 30 -8.03 20.27 -12.01
N ASP A 31 -8.08 20.37 -10.68
CA ASP A 31 -7.17 19.64 -9.81
C ASP A 31 -7.49 18.15 -9.82
N LEU A 32 -8.77 17.77 -9.93
CA LEU A 32 -9.21 16.38 -10.09
C LEU A 32 -8.78 15.79 -11.45
N LEU A 33 -8.88 16.58 -12.52
CA LEU A 33 -8.39 16.18 -13.85
C LEU A 33 -6.86 16.07 -13.86
N TYR A 34 -6.16 17.03 -13.27
CA TYR A 34 -4.70 17.02 -13.18
C TYR A 34 -4.17 15.82 -12.41
N THR A 35 -4.80 15.48 -11.29
CA THR A 35 -4.44 14.31 -10.48
C THR A 35 -4.97 13.00 -11.07
N LYS A 36 -5.71 13.06 -12.18
CA LYS A 36 -6.33 11.89 -12.84
C LYS A 36 -7.28 11.11 -11.94
N VAL A 37 -7.89 11.75 -10.98
CA VAL A 37 -8.98 11.19 -10.17
C VAL A 37 -10.25 11.09 -11.00
N ILE A 38 -10.45 12.05 -11.93
CA ILE A 38 -11.46 12.00 -12.99
C ILE A 38 -10.76 11.97 -14.36
N GLU A 39 -11.31 11.26 -15.31
CA GLU A 39 -10.82 11.27 -16.69
C GLU A 39 -11.65 12.23 -17.53
N ASP A 40 -10.98 13.03 -18.36
CA ASP A 40 -11.63 13.82 -19.38
C ASP A 40 -12.10 12.88 -20.49
N SER A 41 -13.41 12.79 -20.72
CA SER A 41 -13.94 12.03 -21.83
C SER A 41 -13.92 12.92 -23.08
N LEU A 42 -13.30 12.45 -24.14
CA LEU A 42 -13.33 13.08 -25.46
C LEU A 42 -14.73 13.17 -26.07
N CYS A 43 -15.74 12.62 -25.37
CA CYS A 43 -17.13 12.65 -25.81
C CYS A 43 -17.96 13.55 -24.88
N PRO A 44 -18.47 14.71 -25.35
CA PRO A 44 -19.20 15.68 -24.51
C PRO A 44 -20.51 15.18 -23.92
N ARG A 45 -20.92 13.96 -24.23
CA ARG A 45 -22.18 13.33 -23.75
C ARG A 45 -21.97 12.09 -22.92
N SER A 46 -20.75 11.62 -22.71
CA SER A 46 -20.47 10.50 -21.81
C SER A 46 -20.20 11.04 -20.42
N ILE A 47 -20.86 10.46 -19.45
CA ILE A 47 -20.64 10.66 -18.03
C ILE A 47 -19.15 10.41 -17.79
N ASN A 48 -18.44 11.40 -17.25
CA ASN A 48 -17.03 11.27 -16.92
C ASN A 48 -16.83 10.10 -15.98
N PHE A 49 -15.99 9.16 -16.36
CA PHE A 49 -15.70 8.02 -15.54
C PHE A 49 -14.98 8.45 -14.27
N CYS A 50 -15.57 8.11 -13.15
CA CYS A 50 -14.84 8.10 -11.91
C CYS A 50 -13.75 7.04 -11.99
N TYR A 51 -12.48 7.45 -11.93
CA TYR A 51 -11.34 6.54 -12.09
C TYR A 51 -11.37 5.40 -11.08
N PHE A 52 -11.91 5.64 -9.89
CA PHE A 52 -11.99 4.67 -8.81
C PHE A 52 -13.41 4.12 -8.56
N GLU A 53 -14.30 4.13 -9.56
CA GLU A 53 -15.70 3.69 -9.40
C GLU A 53 -15.85 2.32 -8.72
N ASP A 54 -15.08 1.32 -9.15
CA ASP A 54 -15.08 -0.02 -8.56
C ASP A 54 -14.09 -0.19 -7.39
N TYR A 55 -13.41 0.89 -6.97
CA TYR A 55 -12.33 0.87 -6.00
C TYR A 55 -12.53 1.92 -4.90
N PRO A 56 -13.56 1.75 -4.06
CA PRO A 56 -13.99 2.79 -3.13
C PRO A 56 -12.99 3.08 -2.00
N LEU A 57 -12.08 2.16 -1.68
CA LEU A 57 -11.04 2.44 -0.70
C LEU A 57 -9.81 2.99 -1.41
N VAL A 58 -9.49 4.26 -1.15
CA VAL A 58 -8.37 4.96 -1.79
C VAL A 58 -7.27 5.25 -0.78
N LEU A 59 -6.06 4.76 -1.07
CA LEU A 59 -4.87 4.91 -0.26
C LEU A 59 -3.87 5.82 -0.97
N PRO A 60 -3.44 6.94 -0.35
CA PRO A 60 -2.37 7.75 -0.89
C PRO A 60 -1.01 7.11 -0.63
N PHE A 61 -0.18 7.04 -1.66
CA PHE A 61 1.24 6.79 -1.50
C PHE A 61 1.98 8.11 -1.37
N ARG A 62 2.91 8.19 -0.43
CA ARG A 62 3.72 9.37 -0.18
C ARG A 62 5.19 9.11 -0.43
N ASP A 63 5.88 10.15 -0.86
CA ASP A 63 7.33 10.15 -0.87
C ASP A 63 7.90 10.38 0.55
N THR A 64 9.21 10.37 0.66
CA THR A 64 9.92 10.58 1.94
C THR A 64 9.70 11.96 2.57
N TYR A 65 9.15 12.91 1.82
CA TYR A 65 8.80 14.27 2.27
C TYR A 65 7.32 14.40 2.64
N GLY A 66 6.51 13.37 2.45
CA GLY A 66 5.07 13.38 2.76
C GLY A 66 4.17 13.85 1.62
N ARG A 67 4.73 14.13 0.43
CA ARG A 67 3.95 14.54 -0.75
C ARG A 67 3.26 13.32 -1.35
N VAL A 68 1.98 13.45 -1.68
CA VAL A 68 1.25 12.39 -2.38
C VAL A 68 1.77 12.25 -3.81
N VAL A 69 2.24 11.05 -4.15
CA VAL A 69 2.86 10.72 -5.45
C VAL A 69 2.01 9.78 -6.29
N GLY A 70 0.98 9.21 -5.70
CA GLY A 70 0.01 8.34 -6.37
C GLY A 70 -1.09 7.91 -5.43
N LEU A 71 -2.18 7.44 -6.02
CA LEU A 71 -3.30 6.87 -5.30
C LEU A 71 -3.48 5.41 -5.73
N VAL A 72 -3.82 4.57 -4.78
CA VAL A 72 -4.15 3.16 -5.00
C VAL A 72 -5.56 2.92 -4.51
N GLY A 73 -6.45 2.58 -5.43
CA GLY A 73 -7.81 2.15 -5.11
C GLY A 73 -7.84 0.64 -4.83
N ARG A 74 -8.58 0.23 -3.81
CA ARG A 74 -8.90 -1.18 -3.52
C ARG A 74 -10.39 -1.40 -3.69
N THR A 75 -10.75 -2.45 -4.44
CA THR A 75 -12.13 -2.91 -4.54
C THR A 75 -12.55 -3.66 -3.28
N LEU A 76 -13.83 -3.54 -2.92
CA LEU A 76 -14.47 -4.32 -1.86
C LEU A 76 -15.15 -5.60 -2.38
N LEU A 77 -15.11 -5.83 -3.70
CA LEU A 77 -15.66 -7.02 -4.32
C LEU A 77 -14.82 -8.26 -3.96
N ASN A 78 -15.50 -9.38 -3.74
CA ASN A 78 -14.85 -10.68 -3.57
C ASN A 78 -14.20 -11.16 -4.87
N ASP A 79 -13.51 -12.30 -4.84
CA ASP A 79 -12.74 -12.82 -5.97
C ASP A 79 -13.65 -13.24 -7.14
N GLU A 80 -14.83 -13.76 -6.86
CA GLU A 80 -15.82 -14.17 -7.84
C GLU A 80 -16.39 -12.97 -8.59
N ASP A 81 -16.86 -11.95 -7.87
CA ASP A 81 -17.39 -10.72 -8.46
C ASP A 81 -16.32 -9.96 -9.27
N ARG A 82 -15.07 -9.94 -8.79
CA ARG A 82 -13.95 -9.36 -9.53
C ARG A 82 -13.68 -10.09 -10.84
N SER A 83 -13.77 -11.43 -10.80
CA SER A 83 -13.61 -12.27 -11.99
C SER A 83 -14.71 -12.00 -13.03
N ILE A 84 -15.96 -11.88 -12.59
CA ILE A 84 -17.10 -11.54 -13.45
C ILE A 84 -16.90 -10.16 -14.09
N LYS A 85 -16.51 -9.16 -13.30
CA LYS A 85 -16.24 -7.80 -13.80
C LYS A 85 -14.91 -7.66 -14.55
N LYS A 86 -14.04 -8.66 -14.53
CA LYS A 86 -12.70 -8.64 -15.10
C LYS A 86 -11.83 -7.50 -14.57
N ILE A 87 -11.91 -7.23 -13.28
CA ILE A 87 -11.12 -6.19 -12.62
C ILE A 87 -10.12 -6.79 -11.63
N SER A 88 -9.01 -6.09 -11.43
CA SER A 88 -7.99 -6.46 -10.44
C SER A 88 -8.41 -6.06 -9.02
N LYS A 89 -7.78 -6.64 -7.99
CA LYS A 89 -8.00 -6.27 -6.58
C LYS A 89 -7.63 -4.82 -6.28
N TYR A 90 -6.66 -4.28 -7.01
CA TYR A 90 -6.16 -2.91 -6.86
C TYR A 90 -6.08 -2.19 -8.19
N LYS A 91 -6.29 -0.88 -8.17
CA LYS A 91 -6.10 0.03 -9.30
C LYS A 91 -5.22 1.20 -8.87
N ASN A 92 -4.15 1.44 -9.61
CA ASN A 92 -3.25 2.56 -9.35
C ASN A 92 -3.62 3.74 -10.23
N THR A 93 -3.36 4.97 -9.76
CA THR A 93 -3.41 6.14 -10.65
C THR A 93 -2.47 5.95 -11.83
N LYS A 94 -2.88 6.49 -12.97
CA LYS A 94 -2.12 6.43 -14.22
C LYS A 94 -0.73 7.04 -14.02
N ASP A 95 0.30 6.43 -14.61
CA ASP A 95 1.70 6.84 -14.51
C ASP A 95 2.34 6.71 -13.11
N PHE A 96 1.62 6.21 -12.11
CA PHE A 96 2.20 5.94 -10.80
C PHE A 96 3.16 4.75 -10.83
N LYS A 97 4.45 5.04 -10.65
CA LYS A 97 5.52 4.04 -10.64
C LYS A 97 5.66 3.42 -9.24
N LYS A 98 4.71 2.57 -8.87
CA LYS A 98 4.60 1.96 -7.54
C LYS A 98 5.93 1.38 -7.01
N GLY A 99 6.73 0.74 -7.86
CA GLY A 99 8.04 0.20 -7.50
C GLY A 99 9.12 1.23 -7.13
N GLN A 100 8.82 2.53 -7.16
CA GLN A 100 9.69 3.60 -6.67
C GLN A 100 9.30 4.11 -5.28
N PHE A 101 8.20 3.62 -4.70
CA PHE A 101 7.69 4.12 -3.44
C PHE A 101 7.44 2.98 -2.46
N LEU A 102 7.40 3.31 -1.18
CA LEU A 102 7.18 2.38 -0.07
C LEU A 102 6.01 2.91 0.74
N PHE A 103 4.95 2.12 0.84
CA PHE A 103 3.81 2.51 1.64
C PHE A 103 4.15 2.48 3.14
N GLY A 104 3.80 3.53 3.86
CA GLY A 104 4.05 3.65 5.28
C GLY A 104 5.44 4.20 5.64
N LEU A 105 6.35 4.40 4.67
CA LEU A 105 7.69 4.88 4.99
C LEU A 105 7.70 6.30 5.56
N TYR A 106 6.92 7.20 4.98
CA TYR A 106 6.83 8.58 5.50
C TYR A 106 6.30 8.61 6.92
N GLU A 107 5.26 7.86 7.17
CA GLU A 107 4.58 7.76 8.46
C GLU A 107 5.46 7.13 9.54
N ASN A 108 6.22 6.10 9.17
CA ASN A 108 6.93 5.22 10.09
C ASN A 108 8.46 5.47 10.15
N LYS A 109 9.00 6.38 9.34
CA LYS A 109 10.46 6.60 9.22
C LYS A 109 11.16 6.87 10.55
N GLN A 110 10.53 7.63 11.45
CA GLN A 110 11.14 7.91 12.75
C GLN A 110 11.25 6.65 13.59
N SER A 111 10.20 5.85 13.64
CA SER A 111 10.21 4.57 14.36
C SER A 111 11.25 3.59 13.78
N ILE A 112 11.44 3.59 12.46
CA ILE A 112 12.48 2.77 11.81
C ILE A 112 13.87 3.21 12.26
N ILE A 113 14.13 4.52 12.34
CA ILE A 113 15.39 5.07 12.82
C ILE A 113 15.61 4.72 14.30
N ASP A 114 14.62 4.96 15.13
CA ASP A 114 14.71 4.77 16.59
C ASP A 114 14.92 3.29 16.96
N GLN A 115 14.29 2.37 16.24
CA GLN A 115 14.43 0.93 16.44
C GLN A 115 15.61 0.31 15.69
N GLY A 116 16.21 1.06 14.76
CA GLY A 116 17.37 0.62 13.98
C GLY A 116 17.09 -0.52 13.01
N CYS A 117 15.82 -0.88 12.77
CA CYS A 117 15.42 -1.92 11.83
C CYS A 117 14.04 -1.64 11.22
N VAL A 118 13.77 -2.25 10.06
CA VAL A 118 12.48 -2.15 9.37
C VAL A 118 11.93 -3.53 9.05
N TYR A 119 10.64 -3.71 9.26
CA TYR A 119 9.89 -4.86 8.74
C TYR A 119 9.28 -4.52 7.38
N VAL A 120 9.46 -5.42 6.44
CA VAL A 120 9.04 -5.26 5.04
C VAL A 120 7.98 -6.30 4.73
N VAL A 121 6.80 -5.82 4.34
CA VAL A 121 5.64 -6.63 3.95
C VAL A 121 5.24 -6.36 2.50
N GLU A 122 4.30 -7.14 1.96
CA GLU A 122 3.81 -6.94 0.60
C GLU A 122 2.69 -5.92 0.52
N GLY A 123 1.71 -6.02 1.41
CA GLY A 123 0.44 -5.33 1.35
C GLY A 123 0.36 -4.03 2.17
N GLN A 124 -0.42 -3.07 1.67
CA GLN A 124 -0.66 -1.80 2.37
C GLN A 124 -1.52 -2.02 3.62
N PHE A 125 -2.44 -3.00 3.59
CA PHE A 125 -3.33 -3.28 4.71
C PHE A 125 -2.59 -3.94 5.86
N ASP A 126 -1.54 -4.74 5.57
CA ASP A 126 -0.64 -5.29 6.58
C ASP A 126 0.02 -4.18 7.41
N VAL A 127 0.51 -3.13 6.71
CA VAL A 127 1.08 -1.95 7.39
C VAL A 127 0.04 -1.22 8.23
N ILE A 128 -1.15 -0.96 7.66
CA ILE A 128 -2.22 -0.24 8.37
C ILE A 128 -2.61 -1.00 9.63
N LYS A 129 -2.79 -2.32 9.52
CA LYS A 129 -3.21 -3.18 10.61
C LYS A 129 -2.13 -3.30 11.69
N ALA A 130 -0.87 -3.46 11.29
CA ALA A 130 0.26 -3.52 12.21
C ALA A 130 0.41 -2.20 13.00
N VAL A 131 0.30 -1.06 12.33
CA VAL A 131 0.39 0.27 12.96
C VAL A 131 -0.80 0.51 13.90
N GLU A 132 -2.01 0.06 13.55
CA GLU A 132 -3.18 0.08 14.45
C GLU A 132 -2.89 -0.64 15.78
N LYS A 133 -2.07 -1.70 15.73
CA LYS A 133 -1.64 -2.48 16.89
C LYS A 133 -0.34 -1.96 17.54
N GLY A 134 0.13 -0.79 17.17
CA GLY A 134 1.31 -0.14 17.74
C GLY A 134 2.65 -0.59 17.15
N PHE A 135 2.64 -1.41 16.10
CA PHE A 135 3.86 -1.87 15.42
C PHE A 135 4.22 -0.92 14.26
N THR A 136 5.14 0.00 14.53
CA THR A 136 5.34 1.20 13.71
C THR A 136 6.62 1.23 12.89
N ASN A 137 7.53 0.26 12.99
CA ASN A 137 8.72 0.16 12.12
C ASN A 137 8.51 -0.78 10.93
N ILE A 138 7.37 -0.63 10.25
CA ILE A 138 6.88 -1.50 9.17
C ILE A 138 6.54 -0.70 7.92
N ILE A 139 6.83 -1.26 6.74
CA ILE A 139 6.54 -0.68 5.42
C ILE A 139 6.09 -1.75 4.43
N ALA A 140 5.32 -1.36 3.41
CA ALA A 140 4.97 -2.27 2.34
C ALA A 140 5.66 -1.93 1.02
N LEU A 141 6.10 -2.98 0.31
CA LEU A 141 6.62 -2.87 -1.06
C LEU A 141 5.52 -2.48 -2.06
N GLY A 142 4.32 -2.97 -1.81
CA GLY A 142 3.22 -2.87 -2.75
C GLY A 142 3.41 -3.68 -4.04
N THR A 143 4.48 -4.44 -4.12
CA THR A 143 4.88 -5.32 -5.23
C THR A 143 5.38 -6.63 -4.64
N SER A 144 5.43 -7.70 -5.43
CA SER A 144 5.88 -9.02 -5.00
C SER A 144 7.40 -9.12 -4.74
N SER A 145 8.17 -8.07 -5.03
CA SER A 145 9.61 -8.05 -4.81
C SER A 145 10.12 -6.63 -4.64
N MET A 146 11.22 -6.47 -3.92
CA MET A 146 11.90 -5.19 -3.71
C MET A 146 12.69 -4.77 -4.94
N THR A 147 12.48 -3.53 -5.38
CA THR A 147 13.28 -2.91 -6.45
C THR A 147 14.60 -2.35 -5.89
N ALA A 148 15.60 -2.13 -6.77
CA ALA A 148 16.84 -1.48 -6.37
C ALA A 148 16.61 -0.06 -5.85
N TYR A 149 15.62 0.66 -6.39
CA TYR A 149 15.27 1.98 -5.91
C TYR A 149 14.67 1.93 -4.50
N GLN A 150 13.71 1.04 -4.25
CA GLN A 150 13.13 0.83 -2.90
C GLN A 150 14.21 0.47 -1.88
N PHE A 151 15.12 -0.45 -2.24
CA PHE A 151 16.26 -0.80 -1.39
C PHE A 151 17.13 0.43 -1.08
N SER A 152 17.49 1.23 -2.09
CA SER A 152 18.30 2.44 -1.88
C SER A 152 17.63 3.48 -0.99
N VAL A 153 16.29 3.53 -1.01
CA VAL A 153 15.52 4.43 -0.12
C VAL A 153 15.53 3.89 1.32
N ILE A 154 15.31 2.59 1.53
CA ILE A 154 15.35 1.96 2.86
C ILE A 154 16.72 2.15 3.51
N SER A 155 17.81 1.92 2.76
CA SER A 155 19.19 1.99 3.25
C SER A 155 19.61 3.40 3.75
N ARG A 156 18.82 4.43 3.50
CA ARG A 156 19.03 5.77 4.09
C ARG A 156 18.59 5.85 5.56
N TYR A 157 17.78 4.90 6.02
CA TYR A 157 17.21 4.88 7.36
C TYR A 157 17.76 3.74 8.20
N THR A 158 17.95 2.56 7.61
CA THR A 158 18.53 1.39 8.28
C THR A 158 19.09 0.38 7.27
N ASN A 159 20.10 -0.38 7.71
CA ASN A 159 20.63 -1.54 6.98
C ASN A 159 20.12 -2.87 7.56
N ASN A 160 19.29 -2.85 8.60
CA ASN A 160 18.68 -4.05 9.18
C ASN A 160 17.26 -4.20 8.63
N ILE A 161 17.09 -5.16 7.73
CA ILE A 161 15.82 -5.37 7.00
C ILE A 161 15.26 -6.73 7.39
N ASN A 162 14.10 -6.74 7.97
CA ASN A 162 13.35 -7.92 8.38
C ASN A 162 12.25 -8.19 7.35
N LEU A 163 12.38 -9.26 6.58
CA LEU A 163 11.37 -9.63 5.59
C LEU A 163 10.25 -10.42 6.29
N LEU A 164 9.04 -9.90 6.23
CA LEU A 164 7.83 -10.52 6.73
C LEU A 164 6.79 -10.55 5.59
N LEU A 165 7.18 -11.21 4.48
CA LEU A 165 6.34 -11.36 3.31
C LEU A 165 5.28 -12.46 3.53
N ASP A 166 4.30 -12.53 2.64
CA ASP A 166 3.22 -13.52 2.72
C ASP A 166 3.75 -14.96 2.83
N ASN A 167 3.05 -15.81 3.55
CA ASN A 167 3.36 -17.23 3.71
C ASN A 167 2.84 -18.06 2.53
N ASP A 168 3.20 -17.64 1.31
CA ASP A 168 2.84 -18.36 0.10
C ASP A 168 4.07 -18.52 -0.84
N GLU A 169 3.88 -19.21 -1.96
CA GLU A 169 4.95 -19.47 -2.92
C GLU A 169 5.53 -18.16 -3.52
N ALA A 170 4.70 -17.13 -3.69
CA ALA A 170 5.13 -15.84 -4.22
C ALA A 170 6.00 -15.09 -3.21
N GLY A 171 5.60 -15.06 -1.93
CA GLY A 171 6.39 -14.48 -0.85
C GLY A 171 7.73 -15.20 -0.67
N GLU A 172 7.75 -16.53 -0.77
CA GLU A 172 9.00 -17.29 -0.67
C GLU A 172 9.96 -17.01 -1.86
N LYS A 173 9.44 -16.90 -3.07
CA LYS A 173 10.23 -16.44 -4.23
C LYS A 173 10.73 -15.00 -4.03
N GLY A 174 9.89 -14.13 -3.49
CA GLY A 174 10.24 -12.75 -3.16
C GLY A 174 11.41 -12.68 -2.17
N ARG A 175 11.36 -13.43 -1.05
CA ARG A 175 12.44 -13.53 -0.05
C ARG A 175 13.77 -13.92 -0.68
N LYS A 176 13.80 -15.04 -1.43
CA LYS A 176 15.01 -15.52 -2.12
C LYS A 176 15.59 -14.48 -3.06
N LEU A 177 14.73 -13.81 -3.83
CA LEU A 177 15.14 -12.79 -4.79
C LEU A 177 15.73 -11.55 -4.08
N ILE A 178 15.12 -11.08 -3.00
CA ILE A 178 15.59 -9.93 -2.22
C ILE A 178 16.95 -10.24 -1.58
N ILE A 179 17.08 -11.39 -0.93
CA ILE A 179 18.34 -11.81 -0.30
C ILE A 179 19.45 -11.98 -1.35
N SER A 180 19.16 -12.62 -2.46
CA SER A 180 20.13 -12.78 -3.55
C SER A 180 20.66 -11.46 -4.09
N LYS A 181 19.77 -10.45 -4.23
CA LYS A 181 20.14 -9.14 -4.77
C LYS A 181 20.83 -8.23 -3.76
N PHE A 182 20.35 -8.22 -2.52
CA PHE A 182 20.71 -7.17 -1.56
C PHE A 182 21.39 -7.69 -0.28
N GLY A 183 21.43 -8.99 -0.04
CA GLY A 183 22.01 -9.57 1.18
C GLY A 183 23.51 -9.32 1.37
N LYS A 184 24.23 -8.88 0.34
CA LYS A 184 25.63 -8.43 0.46
C LYS A 184 25.76 -6.97 0.93
N PHE A 185 24.69 -6.20 0.89
CA PHE A 185 24.69 -4.77 1.14
C PHE A 185 23.95 -4.38 2.43
N ALA A 186 23.15 -5.30 2.98
CA ALA A 186 22.37 -5.08 4.19
C ALA A 186 22.23 -6.37 4.99
N ASN A 187 21.96 -6.24 6.29
CA ASN A 187 21.60 -7.36 7.16
C ASN A 187 20.13 -7.69 6.92
N ILE A 188 19.86 -8.69 6.10
CA ILE A 188 18.50 -9.10 5.74
C ILE A 188 18.19 -10.41 6.48
N GLN A 189 17.11 -10.39 7.25
CA GLN A 189 16.63 -11.55 8.01
C GLN A 189 15.21 -11.91 7.56
N ASN A 190 14.92 -13.21 7.49
CA ASN A 190 13.58 -13.70 7.24
C ASN A 190 12.82 -13.88 8.55
N PHE A 191 11.57 -13.48 8.52
CA PHE A 191 10.59 -13.74 9.56
C PHE A 191 9.34 -14.34 8.92
N TYR A 192 8.69 -15.24 9.64
CA TYR A 192 7.50 -15.94 9.17
C TYR A 192 6.38 -15.77 10.19
N LEU A 193 5.17 -15.67 9.70
CA LEU A 193 3.98 -15.85 10.52
C LEU A 193 3.80 -17.35 10.83
N PRO A 194 3.05 -17.70 11.87
CA PRO A 194 2.65 -19.10 12.08
C PRO A 194 1.98 -19.65 10.84
N GLU A 195 2.22 -20.94 10.50
CA GLU A 195 1.81 -21.58 9.24
C GLU A 195 0.30 -21.50 8.95
N SER A 196 -0.53 -21.29 9.97
CA SER A 196 -1.97 -21.14 9.83
C SER A 196 -2.43 -19.79 9.24
N TYR A 197 -1.51 -18.83 9.08
CA TYR A 197 -1.83 -17.47 8.61
C TYR A 197 -1.07 -17.15 7.34
N LYS A 198 -1.77 -16.54 6.39
CA LYS A 198 -1.19 -16.15 5.11
C LYS A 198 -0.42 -14.83 5.21
N ASP A 199 -1.02 -13.83 5.81
CA ASP A 199 -0.51 -12.45 5.89
C ASP A 199 -0.78 -11.86 7.29
N ILE A 200 -0.22 -10.67 7.53
CA ILE A 200 -0.34 -9.97 8.82
C ILE A 200 -1.77 -9.53 9.09
N ASP A 201 -2.51 -9.09 8.09
CA ASP A 201 -3.89 -8.64 8.24
C ASP A 201 -4.77 -9.79 8.75
N GLU A 202 -4.62 -11.00 8.18
CA GLU A 202 -5.30 -12.19 8.64
C GLU A 202 -4.89 -12.57 10.07
N TYR A 203 -3.57 -12.59 10.34
CA TYR A 203 -3.04 -12.91 11.66
C TYR A 203 -3.60 -12.00 12.76
N LEU A 204 -3.44 -10.68 12.60
CA LEU A 204 -3.89 -9.70 13.58
C LEU A 204 -5.41 -9.61 13.73
N THR A 205 -6.15 -9.99 12.71
CA THR A 205 -7.62 -10.06 12.77
C THR A 205 -8.09 -11.26 13.59
N LYS A 206 -7.41 -12.41 13.48
CA LYS A 206 -7.83 -13.67 14.10
C LYS A 206 -7.20 -13.95 15.47
N SER A 207 -5.94 -13.53 15.70
CA SER A 207 -5.16 -13.88 16.89
C SER A 207 -5.19 -12.85 18.03
N GLY A 208 -5.73 -11.65 17.78
CA GLY A 208 -5.77 -10.58 18.81
C GLY A 208 -4.43 -9.82 18.94
N ASP A 209 -4.06 -9.39 20.15
CA ASP A 209 -3.16 -8.24 20.35
C ASP A 209 -1.65 -8.52 20.44
N GLU A 210 -1.18 -9.75 20.42
CA GLU A 210 0.23 -10.05 20.65
C GLU A 210 1.03 -10.27 19.36
N PHE A 211 1.27 -9.20 18.61
CA PHE A 211 2.00 -9.27 17.35
C PHE A 211 3.46 -9.72 17.47
N VAL A 212 4.15 -9.30 18.52
CA VAL A 212 5.63 -9.46 18.63
C VAL A 212 6.05 -10.85 19.07
N SER A 213 5.22 -11.58 19.81
CA SER A 213 5.59 -12.86 20.41
C SER A 213 5.60 -14.05 19.44
N PHE A 214 5.04 -13.90 18.24
CA PHE A 214 4.81 -14.99 17.29
C PHE A 214 5.59 -14.91 15.98
N ILE A 215 6.37 -13.85 15.78
CA ILE A 215 7.23 -13.76 14.58
C ILE A 215 8.42 -14.68 14.77
N VAL A 216 8.48 -15.77 14.03
CA VAL A 216 9.58 -16.72 14.08
C VAL A 216 10.68 -16.28 13.11
N LYS A 217 11.90 -16.15 13.63
CA LYS A 217 13.08 -15.89 12.82
C LYS A 217 13.42 -17.14 12.03
N GLY A 218 13.45 -17.02 10.69
CA GLY A 218 13.82 -18.09 9.76
C GLY A 218 15.31 -18.18 9.47
#